data_f643463490bd5d1568edd6ad7a968e35
#
_entry.id   f643463490bd5d1568edd6ad7a968e35
#
_cell.length_a   1.000
_cell.length_b   1.000
_cell.length_c   1.000
_cell.angle_alpha   90.00
_cell.angle_beta   90.00
_cell.angle_gamma   90.00
#
_symmetry.space_group_name_H-M   'P 1'
#
loop_
_entity.id
_entity.type
_entity.pdbx_description
1 polymer ?
#
loop_
_entity_poly.entity_id
_entity_poly.type
_entity_poly.pdbx_seq_one_letter_code
_entity_poly.pdbx_strand_id
1 'polypeptide(L)'
;QVDAIVCCYERCLSQLDAQKTRLLGNPRASVAAQAAFDEAYFRSLGLDPKRRTILIVMGSLGSSSVNDLMKEALPQVKEDCQILYVCGRNNPMDPSAFQGQPHIHVVDYVEQLAILSHIDLIVCRAGATTLAEITALGVPAILVPSPYVAHDHQFYNASVLVEADAAVMIEEANLNAQTLHEAIASILRDPIRMEHMRVCARKLGKPDASWDILDWCEQLEGGMNK
;
A
#
# COMPACT_ATOMS: atom_id res chain seq x y z
N GLN A 1 5.31 23.55 -20.78
CA GLN A 1 6.40 22.69 -21.28
C GLN A 1 7.23 22.25 -20.09
N VAL A 2 7.60 20.98 -20.06
CA VAL A 2 8.52 20.41 -19.05
C VAL A 2 9.75 19.87 -19.76
N ASP A 3 10.89 19.87 -19.07
CA ASP A 3 12.16 19.40 -19.63
C ASP A 3 12.37 17.91 -19.39
N ALA A 4 11.80 17.37 -18.29
CA ALA A 4 11.90 15.97 -17.92
C ALA A 4 10.62 15.48 -17.23
N ILE A 5 10.32 14.18 -17.37
CA ILE A 5 9.15 13.51 -16.79
C ILE A 5 9.60 12.21 -16.14
N VAL A 6 9.34 12.07 -14.85
CA VAL A 6 9.57 10.82 -14.13
C VAL A 6 8.30 10.00 -14.12
N CYS A 7 8.37 8.73 -14.52
CA CYS A 7 7.28 7.76 -14.46
C CYS A 7 7.48 6.75 -13.34
N CYS A 8 6.36 6.33 -12.73
CA CYS A 8 6.33 5.27 -11.73
C CYS A 8 6.12 3.87 -12.34
N TYR A 9 5.45 3.79 -13.52
CA TYR A 9 5.07 2.53 -14.16
C TYR A 9 5.34 2.57 -15.66
N GLU A 10 5.73 1.43 -16.25
CA GLU A 10 6.06 1.29 -17.68
C GLU A 10 4.92 1.74 -18.61
N ARG A 11 3.68 1.50 -18.19
CA ARG A 11 2.51 1.89 -18.99
C ARG A 11 2.45 3.39 -19.31
N CYS A 12 3.03 4.23 -18.46
CA CYS A 12 3.10 5.67 -18.71
C CYS A 12 4.05 6.04 -19.86
N LEU A 13 5.06 5.22 -20.13
CA LEU A 13 6.07 5.50 -21.16
C LEU A 13 5.47 5.61 -22.57
N SER A 14 4.45 4.81 -22.87
CA SER A 14 3.79 4.82 -24.19
C SER A 14 2.90 6.05 -24.43
N GLN A 15 2.60 6.82 -23.38
CA GLN A 15 1.71 7.98 -23.43
C GLN A 15 2.45 9.32 -23.39
N LEU A 16 3.75 9.29 -23.22
CA LEU A 16 4.59 10.46 -22.97
C LEU A 16 5.77 10.54 -23.96
N ASP A 17 6.38 11.71 -24.06
CA ASP A 17 7.54 11.92 -24.89
C ASP A 17 8.73 11.07 -24.41
N ALA A 18 9.11 10.07 -25.19
CA ALA A 18 10.17 9.14 -24.87
C ALA A 18 11.56 9.81 -24.66
N GLN A 19 11.79 10.98 -25.29
CA GLN A 19 13.05 11.70 -25.13
C GLN A 19 13.14 12.40 -23.76
N LYS A 20 12.00 12.73 -23.17
CA LYS A 20 11.89 13.46 -21.91
C LYS A 20 11.49 12.58 -20.74
N THR A 21 11.17 11.30 -20.96
CA THR A 21 10.57 10.45 -19.96
C THR A 21 11.52 9.32 -19.52
N ARG A 22 11.64 9.11 -18.21
CA ARG A 22 12.33 7.95 -17.62
C ARG A 22 11.48 7.26 -16.57
N LEU A 23 11.61 5.93 -16.50
CA LEU A 23 10.99 5.08 -15.49
C LEU A 23 11.89 4.99 -14.26
N LEU A 24 11.84 5.98 -13.39
CA LEU A 24 12.68 6.07 -12.20
C LEU A 24 11.92 5.76 -10.90
N GLY A 25 10.59 5.71 -10.97
CA GLY A 25 9.76 5.42 -9.81
C GLY A 25 9.38 6.66 -9.01
N ASN A 26 8.91 6.44 -7.78
CA ASN A 26 8.50 7.48 -6.85
C ASN A 26 9.56 7.61 -5.74
N PRO A 27 10.06 8.82 -5.42
CA PRO A 27 11.04 9.04 -4.35
C PRO A 27 10.64 8.46 -2.99
N ARG A 28 9.35 8.31 -2.77
CA ARG A 28 8.80 7.71 -1.54
C ARG A 28 9.26 6.26 -1.33
N ALA A 29 9.57 5.54 -2.42
CA ALA A 29 10.14 4.20 -2.36
C ALA A 29 11.49 4.17 -1.63
N SER A 30 12.36 5.17 -1.89
CA SER A 30 13.66 5.27 -1.22
C SER A 30 13.51 5.59 0.27
N VAL A 31 12.54 6.44 0.62
CA VAL A 31 12.24 6.73 2.04
C VAL A 31 11.75 5.47 2.74
N ALA A 32 10.87 4.69 2.12
CA ALA A 32 10.36 3.45 2.68
C ALA A 32 11.47 2.39 2.85
N ALA A 33 12.33 2.24 1.85
CA ALA A 33 13.44 1.27 1.89
C ALA A 33 14.46 1.56 3.01
N GLN A 34 14.59 2.82 3.43
CA GLN A 34 15.49 3.26 4.50
C GLN A 34 14.80 3.32 5.88
N ALA A 35 13.47 3.23 5.93
CA ALA A 35 12.73 3.32 7.17
C ALA A 35 13.00 2.12 8.07
N ALA A 36 13.42 2.38 9.30
CA ALA A 36 13.59 1.35 10.31
C ALA A 36 12.23 0.99 10.95
N PHE A 37 12.07 -0.28 11.32
CA PHE A 37 10.92 -0.70 12.13
C PHE A 37 11.03 -0.10 13.54
N ASP A 38 9.96 0.60 13.97
CA ASP A 38 9.83 1.13 15.31
C ASP A 38 8.97 0.17 16.15
N GLU A 39 9.63 -0.77 16.83
CA GLU A 39 8.94 -1.75 17.70
C GLU A 39 8.22 -1.08 18.86
N ALA A 40 8.75 0.00 19.43
CA ALA A 40 8.13 0.70 20.54
C ALA A 40 6.81 1.35 20.11
N TYR A 41 6.83 2.00 18.94
CA TYR A 41 5.62 2.55 18.34
C TYR A 41 4.62 1.46 17.98
N PHE A 42 5.06 0.35 17.37
CA PHE A 42 4.21 -0.80 17.05
C PHE A 42 3.47 -1.34 18.27
N ARG A 43 4.19 -1.52 19.39
CA ARG A 43 3.61 -1.95 20.66
C ARG A 43 2.64 -0.93 21.26
N SER A 44 2.90 0.36 21.07
CA SER A 44 2.00 1.42 21.54
C SER A 44 0.64 1.42 20.84
N LEU A 45 0.55 0.83 19.62
CA LEU A 45 -0.69 0.60 18.89
C LEU A 45 -1.47 -0.64 19.39
N GLY A 46 -0.97 -1.33 20.43
CA GLY A 46 -1.56 -2.55 20.99
C GLY A 46 -1.13 -3.84 20.30
N LEU A 47 -0.17 -3.76 19.34
CA LEU A 47 0.25 -4.89 18.53
C LEU A 47 1.41 -5.68 19.15
N ASP A 48 1.41 -6.99 18.93
CA ASP A 48 2.49 -7.90 19.29
C ASP A 48 3.38 -8.18 18.06
N PRO A 49 4.69 -7.82 18.07
CA PRO A 49 5.56 -8.05 16.93
C PRO A 49 5.82 -9.53 16.61
N LYS A 50 5.37 -10.46 17.46
CA LYS A 50 5.47 -11.90 17.19
C LYS A 50 4.27 -12.47 16.45
N ARG A 51 3.21 -11.69 16.28
CA ARG A 51 1.99 -12.11 15.62
C ARG A 51 1.93 -11.57 14.19
N ARG A 52 1.37 -12.36 13.27
CA ARG A 52 1.07 -11.87 11.92
C ARG A 52 0.16 -10.65 11.99
N THR A 53 0.49 -9.62 11.22
CA THR A 53 -0.23 -8.34 11.25
C THR A 53 -0.77 -7.97 9.88
N ILE A 54 -2.07 -7.72 9.84
CA ILE A 54 -2.74 -7.10 8.70
C ILE A 54 -2.90 -5.61 8.99
N LEU A 55 -2.39 -4.76 8.10
CA LEU A 55 -2.66 -3.33 8.12
C LEU A 55 -3.78 -3.00 7.13
N ILE A 56 -4.81 -2.30 7.56
CA ILE A 56 -5.91 -1.85 6.69
C ILE A 56 -5.98 -0.33 6.71
N VAL A 57 -5.70 0.29 5.55
CA VAL A 57 -5.67 1.76 5.38
C VAL A 57 -6.45 2.15 4.13
N MET A 58 -7.68 2.64 4.29
CA MET A 58 -8.57 2.97 3.16
C MET A 58 -8.56 4.47 2.79
N GLY A 59 -7.47 5.14 3.12
CA GLY A 59 -7.24 6.57 2.85
C GLY A 59 -7.11 7.38 4.13
N SER A 60 -6.34 8.49 4.06
CA SER A 60 -5.98 9.32 5.22
C SER A 60 -7.17 10.06 5.84
N LEU A 61 -8.19 10.33 5.04
CA LEU A 61 -9.39 11.06 5.51
C LEU A 61 -10.47 10.12 6.05
N GLY A 62 -10.39 8.83 5.72
CA GLY A 62 -11.42 7.85 6.03
C GLY A 62 -12.70 8.03 5.18
N SER A 63 -13.59 7.06 5.27
CA SER A 63 -14.92 7.06 4.64
C SER A 63 -15.90 6.38 5.57
N SER A 64 -17.03 7.01 5.85
CA SER A 64 -18.06 6.45 6.73
C SER A 64 -18.59 5.11 6.20
N SER A 65 -18.85 5.02 4.90
CA SER A 65 -19.34 3.77 4.28
C SER A 65 -18.34 2.63 4.38
N VAL A 66 -17.05 2.92 4.22
CA VAL A 66 -15.99 1.92 4.41
C VAL A 66 -15.88 1.53 5.89
N ASN A 67 -15.95 2.51 6.80
CA ASN A 67 -15.91 2.23 8.23
C ASN A 67 -17.08 1.33 8.67
N ASP A 68 -18.29 1.56 8.16
CA ASP A 68 -19.46 0.72 8.46
C ASP A 68 -19.28 -0.71 7.93
N LEU A 69 -18.77 -0.84 6.70
CA LEU A 69 -18.41 -2.15 6.15
C LEU A 69 -17.36 -2.87 7.01
N MET A 70 -16.33 -2.16 7.47
CA MET A 70 -15.26 -2.76 8.28
C MET A 70 -15.76 -3.24 9.65
N LYS A 71 -16.77 -2.59 10.25
CA LYS A 71 -17.42 -3.08 11.48
C LYS A 71 -18.03 -4.47 11.30
N GLU A 72 -18.56 -4.76 10.11
CA GLU A 72 -19.14 -6.06 9.78
C GLU A 72 -18.08 -7.07 9.32
N ALA A 73 -17.09 -6.61 8.56
CA ALA A 73 -16.13 -7.48 7.91
C ALA A 73 -15.02 -7.99 8.83
N LEU A 74 -14.42 -7.10 9.65
CA LEU A 74 -13.24 -7.46 10.44
C LEU A 74 -13.49 -8.57 11.46
N PRO A 75 -14.65 -8.64 12.17
CA PRO A 75 -14.94 -9.75 13.07
C PRO A 75 -15.08 -11.12 12.36
N GLN A 76 -15.23 -11.14 11.04
CA GLN A 76 -15.32 -12.37 10.25
C GLN A 76 -13.96 -12.94 9.84
N VAL A 77 -12.88 -12.19 9.98
CA VAL A 77 -11.52 -12.68 9.76
C VAL A 77 -11.16 -13.68 10.85
N LYS A 78 -10.94 -14.94 10.46
CA LYS A 78 -10.72 -16.08 11.38
C LYS A 78 -9.27 -16.59 11.38
N GLU A 79 -8.43 -15.98 10.60
CA GLU A 79 -7.01 -16.28 10.52
C GLU A 79 -6.30 -15.94 11.83
N ASP A 80 -5.26 -16.71 12.17
CA ASP A 80 -4.40 -16.39 13.33
C ASP A 80 -3.51 -15.19 13.02
N CYS A 81 -4.10 -14.01 13.23
CA CYS A 81 -3.45 -12.72 12.98
C CYS A 81 -4.03 -11.65 13.92
N GLN A 82 -3.39 -10.51 13.92
CA GLN A 82 -3.92 -9.26 14.47
C GLN A 82 -4.15 -8.27 13.34
N ILE A 83 -5.10 -7.37 13.52
CA ILE A 83 -5.51 -6.39 12.52
C ILE A 83 -5.31 -4.98 13.09
N LEU A 84 -4.58 -4.14 12.38
CA LEU A 84 -4.57 -2.70 12.62
C LEU A 84 -5.43 -2.02 11.56
N TYR A 85 -6.57 -1.49 11.97
CA TYR A 85 -7.47 -0.74 11.12
C TYR A 85 -7.30 0.76 11.34
N VAL A 86 -6.98 1.49 10.26
CA VAL A 86 -6.86 2.95 10.25
C VAL A 86 -8.13 3.54 9.68
N CYS A 87 -9.01 4.05 10.53
CA CYS A 87 -10.33 4.53 10.14
C CYS A 87 -10.33 5.93 9.51
N GLY A 88 -9.23 6.69 9.68
CA GLY A 88 -9.06 8.04 9.13
C GLY A 88 -9.48 9.16 10.08
N ARG A 89 -8.75 10.26 10.04
CA ARG A 89 -8.91 11.38 10.99
C ARG A 89 -10.27 12.08 10.93
N ASN A 90 -10.89 12.12 9.75
CA ASN A 90 -12.17 12.83 9.58
C ASN A 90 -13.40 11.95 9.88
N ASN A 91 -13.20 10.66 10.07
CA ASN A 91 -14.25 9.69 10.34
C ASN A 91 -13.84 8.77 11.49
N PRO A 92 -13.60 9.29 12.70
CA PRO A 92 -13.14 8.49 13.82
C PRO A 92 -14.16 7.37 14.13
N MET A 93 -13.66 6.23 14.49
CA MET A 93 -14.48 5.07 14.87
C MET A 93 -14.30 4.80 16.35
N ASP A 94 -15.41 4.59 17.07
CA ASP A 94 -15.35 4.16 18.45
C ASP A 94 -14.73 2.75 18.52
N PRO A 95 -13.60 2.55 19.22
CA PRO A 95 -12.99 1.24 19.40
C PRO A 95 -13.94 0.19 20.02
N SER A 96 -14.98 0.62 20.75
CA SER A 96 -16.00 -0.26 21.31
C SER A 96 -16.78 -1.04 20.24
N ALA A 97 -16.76 -0.59 18.97
CA ALA A 97 -17.34 -1.32 17.84
C ALA A 97 -16.76 -2.75 17.69
N PHE A 98 -15.56 -3.00 18.22
CA PHE A 98 -14.90 -4.30 18.20
C PHE A 98 -14.74 -4.91 19.60
N GLN A 99 -15.65 -4.58 20.52
CA GLN A 99 -15.67 -5.16 21.86
C GLN A 99 -15.74 -6.70 21.78
N GLY A 100 -14.86 -7.39 22.51
CA GLY A 100 -14.74 -8.85 22.45
C GLY A 100 -13.89 -9.40 21.32
N GLN A 101 -13.24 -8.53 20.53
CA GLN A 101 -12.32 -8.88 19.44
C GLN A 101 -10.90 -8.35 19.75
N PRO A 102 -10.16 -8.95 20.69
CA PRO A 102 -8.89 -8.41 21.19
C PRO A 102 -7.77 -8.38 20.15
N HIS A 103 -7.97 -8.97 18.99
CA HIS A 103 -7.02 -8.98 17.88
C HIS A 103 -7.26 -7.84 16.87
N ILE A 104 -8.31 -7.04 17.04
CA ILE A 104 -8.63 -5.90 16.18
C ILE A 104 -8.30 -4.61 16.93
N HIS A 105 -7.36 -3.84 16.38
CA HIS A 105 -6.93 -2.54 16.89
C HIS A 105 -7.34 -1.45 15.92
N VAL A 106 -7.95 -0.38 16.43
CA VAL A 106 -8.44 0.73 15.62
C VAL A 106 -7.74 2.01 16.03
N VAL A 107 -7.25 2.74 15.03
CA VAL A 107 -6.63 4.06 15.21
C VAL A 107 -7.12 5.02 14.12
N ASP A 108 -7.11 6.32 14.41
CA ASP A 108 -7.47 7.33 13.42
C ASP A 108 -6.35 7.56 12.40
N TYR A 109 -5.12 7.33 12.81
CA TYR A 109 -3.92 7.56 12.03
C TYR A 109 -2.78 6.66 12.47
N VAL A 110 -1.90 6.33 11.53
CA VAL A 110 -0.67 5.58 11.78
C VAL A 110 0.50 6.22 11.03
N GLU A 111 1.67 6.29 11.66
CA GLU A 111 2.92 6.56 10.96
C GLU A 111 3.33 5.28 10.22
N GLN A 112 2.81 5.13 8.98
CA GLN A 112 2.86 3.88 8.23
C GLN A 112 4.29 3.37 8.04
N LEU A 113 5.25 4.23 7.72
CA LEU A 113 6.63 3.83 7.46
C LEU A 113 7.33 3.25 8.69
N ALA A 114 6.94 3.68 9.89
CA ALA A 114 7.51 3.14 11.13
C ALA A 114 7.18 1.66 11.36
N ILE A 115 6.13 1.14 10.70
CA ILE A 115 5.64 -0.23 10.94
C ILE A 115 5.59 -1.09 9.67
N LEU A 116 5.62 -0.48 8.48
CA LEU A 116 5.27 -1.15 7.21
C LEU A 116 6.20 -2.34 6.89
N SER A 117 7.47 -2.27 7.25
CA SER A 117 8.42 -3.38 7.07
C SER A 117 8.10 -4.62 7.91
N HIS A 118 7.23 -4.49 8.92
CA HIS A 118 6.80 -5.56 9.82
C HIS A 118 5.35 -6.01 9.56
N ILE A 119 4.73 -5.53 8.49
CA ILE A 119 3.37 -5.90 8.08
C ILE A 119 3.41 -7.11 7.15
N ASP A 120 2.57 -8.12 7.44
CA ASP A 120 2.48 -9.33 6.62
C ASP A 120 1.58 -9.15 5.40
N LEU A 121 0.51 -8.38 5.54
CA LEU A 121 -0.46 -8.10 4.48
C LEU A 121 -1.01 -6.70 4.67
N ILE A 122 -1.08 -5.93 3.60
CA ILE A 122 -1.78 -4.64 3.62
C ILE A 122 -3.05 -4.68 2.78
N VAL A 123 -4.13 -4.08 3.29
CA VAL A 123 -5.35 -3.76 2.52
C VAL A 123 -5.41 -2.25 2.38
N CYS A 124 -5.30 -1.73 1.16
CA CYS A 124 -5.22 -0.28 0.98
C CYS A 124 -5.76 0.21 -0.36
N ARG A 125 -5.88 1.52 -0.49
CA ARG A 125 -6.10 2.20 -1.77
C ARG A 125 -4.86 2.10 -2.66
N ALA A 126 -5.06 2.16 -3.98
CA ALA A 126 -3.98 2.05 -4.96
C ALA A 126 -3.37 3.42 -5.36
N GLY A 127 -3.09 4.26 -4.38
CA GLY A 127 -2.37 5.51 -4.59
C GLY A 127 -0.89 5.26 -4.89
N ALA A 128 -0.31 5.98 -5.85
CA ALA A 128 1.06 5.78 -6.33
C ALA A 128 2.11 5.83 -5.20
N THR A 129 1.91 6.68 -4.20
CA THR A 129 2.81 6.78 -3.04
C THR A 129 2.81 5.51 -2.21
N THR A 130 1.62 5.03 -1.82
CA THR A 130 1.48 3.79 -1.04
C THR A 130 2.02 2.58 -1.81
N LEU A 131 1.72 2.51 -3.12
CA LEU A 131 2.24 1.40 -3.94
C LEU A 131 3.77 1.42 -4.05
N ALA A 132 4.38 2.61 -4.13
CA ALA A 132 5.84 2.72 -4.11
C ALA A 132 6.44 2.23 -2.78
N GLU A 133 5.81 2.56 -1.66
CA GLU A 133 6.24 2.11 -0.33
C GLU A 133 6.14 0.58 -0.18
N ILE A 134 4.99 0.00 -0.52
CA ILE A 134 4.78 -1.45 -0.36
C ILE A 134 5.62 -2.28 -1.32
N THR A 135 5.85 -1.80 -2.54
CA THR A 135 6.71 -2.52 -3.49
C THR A 135 8.18 -2.44 -3.11
N ALA A 136 8.67 -1.30 -2.62
CA ALA A 136 10.04 -1.16 -2.13
C ALA A 136 10.35 -2.12 -0.97
N LEU A 137 9.37 -2.38 -0.10
CA LEU A 137 9.50 -3.29 1.05
C LEU A 137 9.10 -4.73 0.74
N GLY A 138 8.40 -4.97 -0.36
CA GLY A 138 7.89 -6.29 -0.72
C GLY A 138 6.71 -6.72 0.16
N VAL A 139 5.79 -5.82 0.48
CA VAL A 139 4.60 -6.14 1.29
C VAL A 139 3.49 -6.63 0.38
N PRO A 140 2.96 -7.86 0.58
CA PRO A 140 1.80 -8.37 -0.15
C PRO A 140 0.58 -7.47 0.08
N ALA A 141 -0.24 -7.25 -0.96
CA ALA A 141 -1.33 -6.30 -0.88
C ALA A 141 -2.65 -6.85 -1.40
N ILE A 142 -3.75 -6.42 -0.75
CA ILE A 142 -5.09 -6.39 -1.31
C ILE A 142 -5.41 -4.93 -1.62
N LEU A 143 -5.57 -4.62 -2.90
CA LEU A 143 -5.77 -3.26 -3.38
C LEU A 143 -7.25 -3.02 -3.64
N VAL A 144 -7.77 -1.93 -3.07
CA VAL A 144 -9.14 -1.48 -3.29
C VAL A 144 -9.09 -0.10 -3.95
N PRO A 145 -9.02 -0.03 -5.30
CA PRO A 145 -8.97 1.23 -6.02
C PRO A 145 -10.17 2.11 -5.69
N SER A 146 -9.93 3.41 -5.47
CA SER A 146 -11.02 4.35 -5.30
C SER A 146 -11.63 4.68 -6.67
N PRO A 147 -12.95 4.58 -6.84
CA PRO A 147 -13.62 4.98 -8.09
C PRO A 147 -13.82 6.51 -8.21
N TYR A 148 -13.49 7.26 -7.15
CA TYR A 148 -13.70 8.71 -7.09
C TYR A 148 -12.48 9.53 -7.49
N VAL A 149 -11.53 8.91 -8.21
CA VAL A 149 -10.30 9.58 -8.65
C VAL A 149 -10.33 9.84 -10.15
N ALA A 150 -9.67 10.92 -10.59
CA ALA A 150 -9.63 11.29 -12.00
C ALA A 150 -9.00 10.18 -12.85
N HIS A 151 -9.62 9.89 -14.01
CA HIS A 151 -9.11 8.95 -15.01
C HIS A 151 -8.84 7.53 -14.48
N ASP A 152 -9.53 7.10 -13.43
CA ASP A 152 -9.40 5.76 -12.83
C ASP A 152 -7.95 5.35 -12.53
N HIS A 153 -7.08 6.34 -12.26
CA HIS A 153 -5.65 6.08 -12.12
C HIS A 153 -5.32 5.04 -11.03
N GLN A 154 -6.15 4.92 -9.97
CA GLN A 154 -5.92 3.90 -8.96
C GLN A 154 -6.21 2.48 -9.47
N PHE A 155 -7.21 2.31 -10.33
CA PHE A 155 -7.48 1.02 -10.97
C PHE A 155 -6.28 0.59 -11.82
N TYR A 156 -5.77 1.49 -12.66
CA TYR A 156 -4.59 1.19 -13.48
C TYR A 156 -3.33 0.93 -12.65
N ASN A 157 -3.12 1.67 -11.59
CA ASN A 157 -2.01 1.43 -10.67
C ASN A 157 -2.12 0.03 -10.03
N ALA A 158 -3.31 -0.35 -9.56
CA ALA A 158 -3.56 -1.67 -8.99
C ALA A 158 -3.33 -2.79 -10.00
N SER A 159 -3.79 -2.61 -11.26
CA SER A 159 -3.64 -3.60 -12.33
C SER A 159 -2.18 -3.99 -12.57
N VAL A 160 -1.25 -3.03 -12.51
CA VAL A 160 0.19 -3.32 -12.67
C VAL A 160 0.70 -4.30 -11.61
N LEU A 161 0.28 -4.16 -10.35
CA LEU A 161 0.70 -5.06 -9.28
C LEU A 161 0.02 -6.44 -9.38
N VAL A 162 -1.24 -6.46 -9.83
CA VAL A 162 -2.00 -7.70 -10.04
C VAL A 162 -1.43 -8.51 -11.21
N GLU A 163 -1.14 -7.86 -12.33
CA GLU A 163 -0.51 -8.48 -13.50
C GLU A 163 0.87 -9.07 -13.20
N ALA A 164 1.54 -8.53 -12.19
CA ALA A 164 2.84 -9.02 -11.71
C ALA A 164 2.73 -10.02 -10.55
N ASP A 165 1.55 -10.51 -10.21
CA ASP A 165 1.29 -11.39 -9.05
C ASP A 165 1.73 -10.79 -7.68
N ALA A 166 1.85 -9.48 -7.57
CA ALA A 166 2.26 -8.78 -6.35
C ALA A 166 1.08 -8.40 -5.45
N ALA A 167 -0.15 -8.39 -5.99
CA ALA A 167 -1.36 -8.00 -5.28
C ALA A 167 -2.59 -8.75 -5.76
N VAL A 168 -3.64 -8.69 -4.93
CA VAL A 168 -5.04 -9.00 -5.31
C VAL A 168 -5.79 -7.69 -5.38
N MET A 169 -6.71 -7.54 -6.34
CA MET A 169 -7.58 -6.36 -6.44
C MET A 169 -9.02 -6.74 -6.11
N ILE A 170 -9.67 -5.90 -5.30
CA ILE A 170 -11.11 -5.89 -5.09
C ILE A 170 -11.62 -4.52 -5.51
N GLU A 171 -12.41 -4.43 -6.55
CA GLU A 171 -13.08 -3.18 -6.89
C GLU A 171 -14.03 -2.76 -5.77
N GLU A 172 -14.11 -1.46 -5.45
CA GLU A 172 -14.91 -0.98 -4.32
C GLU A 172 -16.39 -1.41 -4.39
N ALA A 173 -16.96 -1.50 -5.60
CA ALA A 173 -18.33 -1.98 -5.81
C ALA A 173 -18.53 -3.45 -5.38
N ASN A 174 -17.46 -4.24 -5.36
CA ASN A 174 -17.46 -5.66 -4.98
C ASN A 174 -16.95 -5.88 -3.56
N LEU A 175 -16.53 -4.80 -2.87
CA LEU A 175 -16.01 -4.90 -1.51
C LEU A 175 -17.14 -5.14 -0.52
N ASN A 176 -17.10 -6.28 0.12
CA ASN A 176 -18.00 -6.69 1.22
C ASN A 176 -17.25 -7.61 2.19
N ALA A 177 -17.91 -7.99 3.28
CA ALA A 177 -17.31 -8.82 4.32
C ALA A 177 -16.79 -10.17 3.78
N GLN A 178 -17.54 -10.81 2.89
CA GLN A 178 -17.16 -12.10 2.31
C GLN A 178 -15.97 -11.96 1.36
N THR A 179 -16.00 -11.03 0.40
CA THR A 179 -14.92 -10.86 -0.58
C THR A 179 -13.63 -10.44 0.09
N LEU A 180 -13.68 -9.59 1.11
CA LEU A 180 -12.51 -9.20 1.90
C LEU A 180 -11.93 -10.39 2.67
N HIS A 181 -12.78 -11.17 3.36
CA HIS A 181 -12.35 -12.35 4.10
C HIS A 181 -11.73 -13.40 3.16
N GLU A 182 -12.38 -13.71 2.03
CA GLU A 182 -11.85 -14.67 1.04
C GLU A 182 -10.48 -14.25 0.51
N ALA A 183 -10.29 -12.97 0.19
CA ALA A 183 -9.02 -12.44 -0.27
C ALA A 183 -7.92 -12.56 0.81
N ILE A 184 -8.21 -12.16 2.05
CA ILE A 184 -7.29 -12.30 3.19
C ILE A 184 -6.92 -13.78 3.39
N ALA A 185 -7.93 -14.65 3.49
CA ALA A 185 -7.74 -16.08 3.71
C ALA A 185 -6.90 -16.73 2.60
N SER A 186 -7.14 -16.36 1.34
CA SER A 186 -6.42 -16.88 0.18
C SER A 186 -4.91 -16.59 0.20
N ILE A 187 -4.50 -15.55 0.91
CA ILE A 187 -3.09 -15.15 1.04
C ILE A 187 -2.50 -15.73 2.33
N LEU A 188 -3.16 -15.52 3.47
CA LEU A 188 -2.61 -15.91 4.77
C LEU A 188 -2.54 -17.42 4.99
N ARG A 189 -3.43 -18.19 4.36
CA ARG A 189 -3.45 -19.68 4.43
C ARG A 189 -2.45 -20.35 3.48
N ASP A 190 -1.87 -19.59 2.55
CA ASP A 190 -0.90 -20.09 1.59
C ASP A 190 0.44 -19.33 1.73
N PRO A 191 1.37 -19.83 2.57
CA PRO A 191 2.67 -19.21 2.75
C PRO A 191 3.51 -19.13 1.47
N ILE A 192 3.33 -20.08 0.53
CA ILE A 192 4.06 -20.09 -0.74
C ILE A 192 3.57 -18.93 -1.61
N ARG A 193 2.26 -18.76 -1.71
CA ARG A 193 1.64 -17.61 -2.41
C ARG A 193 2.07 -16.29 -1.80
N MET A 194 2.01 -16.18 -0.48
CA MET A 194 2.40 -14.96 0.21
C MET A 194 3.86 -14.59 -0.08
N GLU A 195 4.79 -15.56 -0.03
CA GLU A 195 6.20 -15.30 -0.35
C GLU A 195 6.39 -14.96 -1.83
N HIS A 196 5.66 -15.63 -2.72
CA HIS A 196 5.67 -15.30 -4.14
C HIS A 196 5.26 -13.83 -4.37
N MET A 197 4.17 -13.39 -3.75
CA MET A 197 3.71 -12.00 -3.80
C MET A 197 4.77 -11.01 -3.28
N ARG A 198 5.48 -11.36 -2.19
CA ARG A 198 6.58 -10.55 -1.65
C ARG A 198 7.70 -10.35 -2.67
N VAL A 199 8.13 -11.44 -3.30
CA VAL A 199 9.17 -11.42 -4.33
C VAL A 199 8.74 -10.60 -5.54
N CYS A 200 7.50 -10.78 -6.01
CA CYS A 200 6.96 -10.05 -7.14
C CYS A 200 6.82 -8.54 -6.84
N ALA A 201 6.36 -8.19 -5.63
CA ALA A 201 6.31 -6.80 -5.21
C ALA A 201 7.69 -6.13 -5.21
N ARG A 202 8.71 -6.79 -4.66
CA ARG A 202 10.10 -6.27 -4.67
C ARG A 202 10.65 -6.06 -6.07
N LYS A 203 10.31 -6.92 -7.04
CA LYS A 203 10.74 -6.74 -8.44
C LYS A 203 10.18 -5.48 -9.09
N LEU A 204 8.99 -5.04 -8.68
CA LEU A 204 8.37 -3.78 -9.12
C LEU A 204 8.95 -2.57 -8.38
N GLY A 205 9.49 -2.78 -7.20
CA GLY A 205 9.98 -1.73 -6.33
C GLY A 205 11.16 -0.97 -6.95
N LYS A 206 11.24 0.33 -6.64
CA LYS A 206 12.34 1.22 -7.05
C LYS A 206 12.96 1.87 -5.80
N PRO A 207 13.67 1.09 -4.96
CA PRO A 207 14.19 1.59 -3.68
C PRO A 207 15.22 2.73 -3.85
N ASP A 208 15.84 2.84 -5.01
CA ASP A 208 16.84 3.87 -5.31
C ASP A 208 16.27 5.07 -6.06
N ALA A 209 14.92 5.16 -6.21
CA ALA A 209 14.26 6.19 -7.03
C ALA A 209 14.72 7.63 -6.75
N SER A 210 14.98 7.98 -5.48
CA SER A 210 15.46 9.34 -5.13
C SER A 210 16.84 9.62 -5.71
N TRP A 211 17.74 8.66 -5.67
CA TRP A 211 19.10 8.80 -6.19
C TRP A 211 19.10 8.80 -7.72
N ASP A 212 18.34 7.90 -8.34
CA ASP A 212 18.21 7.84 -9.79
C ASP A 212 17.63 9.15 -10.38
N ILE A 213 16.67 9.75 -9.66
CA ILE A 213 16.09 11.05 -10.06
C ILE A 213 17.10 12.17 -9.90
N LEU A 214 17.85 12.20 -8.78
CA LEU A 214 18.87 13.21 -8.54
C LEU A 214 19.97 13.16 -9.62
N ASP A 215 20.51 11.97 -9.87
CA ASP A 215 21.52 11.75 -10.91
C ASP A 215 21.03 12.22 -12.28
N TRP A 216 19.75 11.98 -12.59
CA TRP A 216 19.19 12.46 -13.85
C TRP A 216 19.04 13.97 -13.88
N CYS A 217 18.66 14.62 -12.80
CA CYS A 217 18.61 16.09 -12.71
C CYS A 217 19.99 16.71 -12.95
N GLU A 218 21.06 16.17 -12.34
CA GLU A 218 22.43 16.64 -12.54
C GLU A 218 22.90 16.49 -14.00
N GLN A 219 22.53 15.39 -14.67
CA GLN A 219 22.82 15.19 -16.10
C GLN A 219 22.12 16.24 -16.98
N LEU A 220 20.88 16.62 -16.67
CA LEU A 220 20.14 17.65 -17.40
C LEU A 220 20.79 19.02 -17.24
N GLU A 221 21.18 19.40 -16.02
CA GLU A 221 21.86 20.67 -15.74
C GLU A 221 23.25 20.75 -16.44
N GLY A 222 24.02 19.66 -16.39
CA GLY A 222 25.33 19.58 -17.07
C GLY A 222 25.22 19.60 -18.60
N GLY A 223 24.08 19.20 -19.17
CA GLY A 223 23.79 19.27 -20.60
C GLY A 223 23.36 20.67 -21.09
N MET A 224 22.71 21.45 -20.22
CA MET A 224 22.30 22.84 -20.55
C MET A 224 23.44 23.85 -20.52
N ASN A 225 24.57 23.52 -19.91
CA ASN A 225 25.74 24.37 -19.81
C ASN A 225 26.79 24.12 -20.92
N LYS A 226 26.47 23.35 -21.94
CA LYS A 226 27.29 23.13 -23.16
C LYS A 226 26.56 23.63 -24.40
#